data_a2e993971ac2052e06d18d11e7a254e4
#
_entry.id   a2e993971ac2052e06d18d11e7a254e4
#
_cell.length_a   1.000
_cell.length_b   1.000
_cell.length_c   1.000
_cell.angle_alpha   90.00
_cell.angle_beta   90.00
_cell.angle_gamma   90.00
#
_symmetry.space_group_name_H-M   'P 1'
#
loop_
_entity.id
_entity.type
_entity.pdbx_description
1 polymer ?
#
loop_
_entity_poly.entity_id
_entity_poly.type
_entity_poly.pdbx_seq_one_letter_code
_entity_poly.pdbx_strand_id
1 'polypeptide(L)'
;MKLRNIISKNINEYLFETQKIKTNINDNFWKWFGGSKITENGEPIPVYHQNVYGDNNFNEFIPQSFGSFGQNSMFYFAKDKNWVKNFVKTYKSSNKEKPRVFYLSIQNPLNLQNLLLTPKEWISFLENKNLLTNTIKDSLNNTPNWAYGGFNKIPSWKIYRYDFGEFVDKLKKNGYDGIIQTDANYGRTNDLTTYVAIKPNQIKSVKNDGSWDINDNNIYS
;
A
#
# COMPACT_ATOMS: atom_id res chain seq x y z
N MET A 1 -25.37 23.55 -18.81
CA MET A 1 -24.76 24.37 -17.74
C MET A 1 -24.20 23.53 -16.55
N LYS A 2 -24.86 22.43 -16.13
CA LYS A 2 -24.40 21.62 -14.96
C LYS A 2 -23.06 20.89 -15.12
N LEU A 3 -22.72 20.36 -16.32
CA LEU A 3 -21.53 19.55 -16.53
C LEU A 3 -20.23 20.39 -16.44
N ARG A 4 -20.23 21.59 -17.04
CA ARG A 4 -19.08 22.51 -16.96
C ARG A 4 -18.76 22.95 -15.54
N ASN A 5 -19.78 23.17 -14.70
CA ASN A 5 -19.60 23.56 -13.30
C ASN A 5 -19.03 22.42 -12.45
N ILE A 6 -19.41 21.16 -12.75
CA ILE A 6 -18.86 19.97 -12.05
C ILE A 6 -17.39 19.76 -12.42
N ILE A 7 -17.05 19.89 -13.70
CA ILE A 7 -15.65 19.74 -14.19
C ILE A 7 -14.77 20.87 -13.62
N SER A 8 -15.24 22.11 -13.65
CA SER A 8 -14.51 23.26 -13.09
C SER A 8 -14.31 23.13 -11.58
N LYS A 9 -15.30 22.66 -10.84
CA LYS A 9 -15.19 22.43 -9.40
C LYS A 9 -14.17 21.32 -9.07
N ASN A 10 -14.22 20.21 -9.79
CA ASN A 10 -13.27 19.11 -9.59
C ASN A 10 -11.82 19.49 -9.96
N ILE A 11 -11.64 20.27 -11.03
CA ILE A 11 -10.32 20.79 -11.41
C ILE A 11 -9.81 21.77 -10.35
N ASN A 12 -10.63 22.67 -9.86
CA ASN A 12 -10.23 23.63 -8.82
C ASN A 12 -9.92 22.93 -7.49
N GLU A 13 -10.71 21.91 -7.07
CA GLU A 13 -10.38 21.09 -5.89
C GLU A 13 -9.06 20.37 -6.07
N TYR A 14 -8.81 19.77 -7.24
CA TYR A 14 -7.54 19.09 -7.55
C TYR A 14 -6.35 20.07 -7.56
N LEU A 15 -6.49 21.22 -8.19
CA LEU A 15 -5.44 22.25 -8.25
C LEU A 15 -5.17 22.83 -6.85
N PHE A 16 -6.21 23.06 -6.06
CA PHE A 16 -6.09 23.55 -4.68
C PHE A 16 -5.43 22.52 -3.76
N GLU A 17 -5.82 21.25 -3.83
CA GLU A 17 -5.16 20.17 -3.10
C GLU A 17 -3.68 20.04 -3.55
N THR A 18 -3.40 20.12 -4.86
CA THR A 18 -2.04 20.01 -5.42
C THR A 18 -1.15 21.19 -5.01
N GLN A 19 -1.69 22.43 -5.02
CA GLN A 19 -0.95 23.59 -4.55
C GLN A 19 -0.65 23.53 -3.04
N LYS A 20 -1.61 23.08 -2.22
CA LYS A 20 -1.43 22.94 -0.79
C LYS A 20 -0.43 21.82 -0.44
N ILE A 21 -0.42 20.75 -1.23
CA ILE A 21 0.56 19.67 -1.12
C ILE A 21 1.98 20.21 -1.39
N LYS A 22 2.15 21.04 -2.43
CA LYS A 22 3.46 21.62 -2.77
C LYS A 22 4.02 22.58 -1.71
N THR A 23 3.17 23.27 -0.95
CA THR A 23 3.62 24.23 0.08
C THR A 23 4.21 23.57 1.33
N ASN A 24 3.94 22.28 1.57
CA ASN A 24 4.47 21.56 2.74
C ASN A 24 5.74 20.74 2.44
N ILE A 25 6.17 20.67 1.18
CA ILE A 25 7.42 20.01 0.79
C ILE A 25 8.57 20.98 1.04
N ASN A 26 9.38 20.69 2.04
CA ASN A 26 10.55 21.47 2.47
C ASN A 26 11.79 20.56 2.61
N ASP A 27 12.89 21.08 3.11
CA ASP A 27 14.14 20.33 3.30
C ASP A 27 13.97 19.12 4.23
N ASN A 28 13.11 19.22 5.25
CA ASN A 28 12.82 18.10 6.14
C ASN A 28 12.05 16.99 5.41
N PHE A 29 11.11 17.35 4.52
CA PHE A 29 10.46 16.38 3.64
C PHE A 29 11.49 15.59 2.84
N TRP A 30 12.43 16.25 2.18
CA TRP A 30 13.42 15.58 1.35
C TRP A 30 14.38 14.71 2.18
N LYS A 31 14.72 15.12 3.41
CA LYS A 31 15.48 14.29 4.35
C LYS A 31 14.72 13.02 4.74
N TRP A 32 13.43 13.15 5.06
CA TRP A 32 12.57 12.03 5.42
C TRP A 32 12.26 11.14 4.21
N PHE A 33 11.89 11.73 3.07
CA PHE A 33 11.55 11.00 1.85
C PHE A 33 12.75 10.25 1.29
N GLY A 34 13.94 10.85 1.37
CA GLY A 34 15.21 10.26 0.96
C GLY A 34 15.18 9.74 -0.48
N GLY A 35 15.69 8.53 -0.67
CA GLY A 35 15.67 7.82 -1.95
C GLY A 35 14.39 6.99 -2.21
N SER A 36 13.24 7.39 -1.64
CA SER A 36 11.97 6.67 -1.81
C SER A 36 11.67 6.35 -3.28
N LYS A 37 11.20 5.13 -3.52
CA LYS A 37 10.80 4.65 -4.84
C LYS A 37 9.33 4.93 -5.18
N ILE A 38 8.62 5.64 -4.28
CA ILE A 38 7.22 6.00 -4.49
C ILE A 38 7.18 7.34 -5.25
N THR A 39 7.62 7.28 -6.48
CA THR A 39 7.77 8.43 -7.38
C THR A 39 7.17 8.16 -8.74
N GLU A 40 6.85 9.23 -9.47
CA GLU A 40 6.52 9.23 -10.90
C GLU A 40 7.32 10.33 -11.58
N ASN A 41 8.04 10.00 -12.64
CA ASN A 41 8.97 10.91 -13.32
C ASN A 41 10.00 11.59 -12.38
N GLY A 42 10.40 10.88 -11.30
CA GLY A 42 11.33 11.40 -10.30
C GLY A 42 10.70 12.25 -9.19
N GLU A 43 9.42 12.58 -9.30
CA GLU A 43 8.69 13.38 -8.31
C GLU A 43 7.91 12.51 -7.33
N PRO A 44 7.85 12.86 -6.03
CA PRO A 44 7.03 12.17 -5.04
C PRO A 44 5.55 12.13 -5.45
N ILE A 45 4.93 10.96 -5.37
CA ILE A 45 3.49 10.84 -5.65
C ILE A 45 2.69 10.71 -4.35
N PRO A 46 1.53 11.39 -4.25
CA PRO A 46 0.58 11.15 -3.19
C PRO A 46 -0.12 9.80 -3.40
N VAL A 47 -0.34 9.10 -2.30
CA VAL A 47 -1.05 7.82 -2.27
C VAL A 47 -2.23 7.88 -1.30
N TYR A 48 -3.18 6.98 -1.45
CA TYR A 48 -4.46 7.02 -0.76
C TYR A 48 -4.65 5.81 0.14
N HIS A 49 -5.18 6.07 1.34
CA HIS A 49 -5.62 5.05 2.29
C HIS A 49 -6.96 5.42 2.90
N GLN A 50 -7.76 4.39 3.21
CA GLN A 50 -9.00 4.53 3.98
C GLN A 50 -9.20 3.27 4.81
N ASN A 51 -9.50 3.43 6.09
CA ASN A 51 -9.86 2.32 6.96
C ASN A 51 -11.16 1.67 6.47
N VAL A 52 -11.16 0.34 6.36
CA VAL A 52 -12.38 -0.44 6.07
C VAL A 52 -13.31 -0.43 7.28
N TYR A 53 -12.74 -0.56 8.48
CA TYR A 53 -13.46 -0.57 9.75
C TYR A 53 -12.94 0.55 10.64
N GLY A 54 -13.84 1.17 11.39
CA GLY A 54 -13.49 2.25 12.32
C GLY A 54 -13.38 3.63 11.69
N ASP A 55 -12.83 4.56 12.48
CA ASP A 55 -12.66 5.96 12.13
C ASP A 55 -11.38 6.17 11.31
N ASN A 56 -11.38 7.13 10.40
CA ASN A 56 -10.17 7.63 9.74
C ASN A 56 -9.42 8.69 10.58
N ASN A 57 -9.95 9.06 11.73
CA ASN A 57 -9.32 10.05 12.61
C ASN A 57 -8.26 9.39 13.51
N PHE A 58 -7.09 9.13 12.96
CA PHE A 58 -5.95 8.57 13.66
C PHE A 58 -4.68 9.38 13.35
N ASN A 59 -3.73 9.37 14.28
CA ASN A 59 -2.46 10.08 14.17
C ASN A 59 -1.28 9.13 13.86
N GLU A 60 -1.49 7.83 13.98
CA GLU A 60 -0.46 6.82 13.79
C GLU A 60 -1.06 5.55 13.16
N PHE A 61 -0.27 4.87 12.34
CA PHE A 61 -0.58 3.53 11.85
C PHE A 61 -0.11 2.49 12.87
N ILE A 62 -1.05 1.75 13.45
CA ILE A 62 -0.77 0.75 14.48
C ILE A 62 -0.84 -0.65 13.87
N PRO A 63 0.19 -1.50 14.05
CA PRO A 63 0.14 -2.90 13.66
C PRO A 63 -1.04 -3.63 14.31
N GLN A 64 -1.79 -4.40 13.51
CA GLN A 64 -2.96 -5.13 13.98
C GLN A 64 -2.64 -6.62 14.17
N SER A 65 -3.18 -7.22 15.24
CA SER A 65 -3.07 -8.66 15.45
C SER A 65 -4.19 -9.40 14.73
N PHE A 66 -3.85 -10.42 13.96
CA PHE A 66 -4.77 -11.28 13.23
C PHE A 66 -4.74 -12.73 13.79
N GLY A 67 -4.69 -12.89 15.10
CA GLY A 67 -4.69 -14.19 15.74
C GLY A 67 -3.52 -15.07 15.32
N SER A 68 -3.78 -16.27 14.81
CA SER A 68 -2.77 -17.24 14.38
C SER A 68 -1.90 -16.78 13.19
N PHE A 69 -2.33 -15.76 12.44
CA PHE A 69 -1.55 -15.21 11.31
C PHE A 69 -0.50 -14.18 11.75
N GLY A 70 -0.36 -13.94 13.05
CA GLY A 70 0.62 -13.03 13.62
C GLY A 70 0.21 -11.56 13.58
N GLN A 71 1.17 -10.69 13.90
CA GLN A 71 0.98 -9.25 13.88
C GLN A 71 1.17 -8.72 12.45
N ASN A 72 0.10 -8.13 11.88
CA ASN A 72 0.18 -7.47 10.60
C ASN A 72 0.67 -6.02 10.77
N SER A 73 1.91 -5.76 10.42
CA SER A 73 2.50 -4.42 10.31
C SER A 73 2.58 -3.93 8.86
N MET A 74 1.75 -4.47 7.97
CA MET A 74 1.63 -4.04 6.58
C MET A 74 0.54 -3.00 6.44
N PHE A 75 0.90 -1.82 5.97
CA PHE A 75 -0.01 -0.70 5.76
C PHE A 75 -0.16 -0.45 4.27
N TYR A 76 -1.40 -0.57 3.77
CA TYR A 76 -1.71 -0.60 2.34
C TYR A 76 -2.17 0.75 1.82
N PHE A 77 -1.62 1.14 0.68
CA PHE A 77 -1.94 2.38 -0.02
C PHE A 77 -2.14 2.11 -1.50
N ALA A 78 -2.95 2.90 -2.16
CA ALA A 78 -3.10 2.83 -3.61
C ALA A 78 -2.85 4.18 -4.27
N LYS A 79 -2.35 4.14 -5.51
CA LYS A 79 -2.20 5.33 -6.34
C LYS A 79 -3.55 5.92 -6.76
N ASP A 80 -4.58 5.08 -6.91
CA ASP A 80 -5.91 5.50 -7.36
C ASP A 80 -6.88 5.70 -6.19
N LYS A 81 -7.31 6.95 -5.99
CA LYS A 81 -8.29 7.36 -4.97
C LYS A 81 -9.65 6.67 -5.15
N ASN A 82 -10.11 6.53 -6.39
CA ASN A 82 -11.41 5.93 -6.67
C ASN A 82 -11.40 4.42 -6.40
N TRP A 83 -10.27 3.77 -6.66
CA TRP A 83 -10.09 2.38 -6.30
C TRP A 83 -10.22 2.17 -4.79
N VAL A 84 -9.51 2.97 -3.97
CA VAL A 84 -9.61 2.91 -2.49
C VAL A 84 -11.05 3.08 -2.04
N LYS A 85 -11.76 4.07 -2.56
CA LYS A 85 -13.17 4.33 -2.24
C LYS A 85 -14.09 3.16 -2.62
N ASN A 86 -13.87 2.55 -3.78
CA ASN A 86 -14.66 1.41 -4.24
C ASN A 86 -14.32 0.14 -3.45
N PHE A 87 -13.05 -0.08 -3.12
CA PHE A 87 -12.60 -1.18 -2.27
C PHE A 87 -13.32 -1.16 -0.91
N VAL A 88 -13.33 -0.02 -0.23
CA VAL A 88 -14.00 0.13 1.08
C VAL A 88 -15.51 -0.14 0.96
N LYS A 89 -16.14 0.30 -0.12
CA LYS A 89 -17.57 0.02 -0.37
C LYS A 89 -17.87 -1.48 -0.52
N THR A 90 -16.96 -2.28 -1.11
CA THR A 90 -17.19 -3.73 -1.28
C THR A 90 -17.30 -4.47 0.05
N TYR A 91 -16.69 -3.95 1.11
CA TYR A 91 -16.79 -4.50 2.47
C TYR A 91 -18.03 -4.03 3.24
N LYS A 92 -18.99 -3.37 2.56
CA LYS A 92 -20.20 -2.79 3.19
C LYS A 92 -19.86 -1.93 4.41
N SER A 93 -18.71 -1.27 4.36
CA SER A 93 -18.25 -0.40 5.43
C SER A 93 -19.25 0.74 5.68
N SER A 94 -19.55 0.99 6.93
CA SER A 94 -20.30 2.18 7.36
C SER A 94 -19.48 3.47 7.25
N ASN A 95 -18.17 3.34 7.02
CA ASN A 95 -17.27 4.48 6.90
C ASN A 95 -17.56 5.28 5.61
N LYS A 96 -18.20 6.44 5.77
CA LYS A 96 -18.54 7.37 4.69
C LYS A 96 -17.45 8.41 4.43
N GLU A 97 -16.34 8.34 5.16
CA GLU A 97 -15.26 9.30 5.03
C GLU A 97 -14.53 9.17 3.70
N LYS A 98 -13.83 10.22 3.32
CA LYS A 98 -13.02 10.24 2.11
C LYS A 98 -11.67 9.56 2.37
N PRO A 99 -11.06 8.89 1.37
CA PRO A 99 -9.68 8.43 1.48
C PRO A 99 -8.75 9.57 1.86
N ARG A 100 -7.86 9.32 2.82
CA ARG A 100 -6.81 10.23 3.24
C ARG A 100 -5.61 10.12 2.31
N VAL A 101 -4.81 11.18 2.28
CA VAL A 101 -3.69 11.33 1.35
C VAL A 101 -2.38 11.33 2.12
N PHE A 102 -1.39 10.56 1.64
CA PHE A 102 -0.11 10.36 2.29
C PHE A 102 1.04 10.41 1.29
N TYR A 103 2.24 10.66 1.78
CA TYR A 103 3.49 10.28 1.16
C TYR A 103 4.09 9.08 1.88
N LEU A 104 4.90 8.30 1.16
CA LEU A 104 5.58 7.12 1.71
C LEU A 104 7.08 7.21 1.48
N SER A 105 7.87 6.97 2.54
CA SER A 105 9.31 6.82 2.47
C SER A 105 9.68 5.33 2.41
N ILE A 106 9.65 4.74 1.21
CA ILE A 106 10.03 3.36 0.93
C ILE A 106 11.20 3.38 -0.04
N GLN A 107 12.39 2.99 0.41
CA GLN A 107 13.63 3.15 -0.34
C GLN A 107 14.09 1.88 -1.05
N ASN A 108 13.83 0.72 -0.44
CA ASN A 108 14.15 -0.58 -1.01
C ASN A 108 12.94 -1.53 -1.03
N PRO A 109 11.93 -1.27 -1.86
CA PRO A 109 10.74 -2.11 -1.93
C PRO A 109 11.03 -3.46 -2.59
N LEU A 110 10.38 -4.52 -2.10
CA LEU A 110 10.19 -5.74 -2.88
C LEU A 110 9.23 -5.44 -4.03
N ASN A 111 9.71 -5.46 -5.26
CA ASN A 111 8.88 -5.23 -6.43
C ASN A 111 8.19 -6.52 -6.88
N LEU A 112 6.86 -6.55 -6.77
CA LEU A 112 5.97 -7.63 -7.17
C LEU A 112 4.98 -7.17 -8.26
N GLN A 113 5.24 -6.04 -8.92
CA GLN A 113 4.36 -5.53 -9.97
C GLN A 113 4.25 -6.54 -11.12
N ASN A 114 3.04 -6.71 -11.60
CA ASN A 114 2.72 -7.59 -12.74
C ASN A 114 3.09 -9.06 -12.54
N LEU A 115 3.42 -9.49 -11.32
CA LEU A 115 3.69 -10.89 -11.03
C LEU A 115 2.38 -11.66 -10.86
N LEU A 116 2.18 -12.59 -11.76
CA LEU A 116 1.09 -13.55 -11.76
C LEU A 116 1.69 -14.93 -12.01
N LEU A 117 2.01 -15.66 -10.95
CA LEU A 117 2.80 -16.88 -10.97
C LEU A 117 1.99 -18.09 -10.52
N THR A 118 2.35 -19.28 -10.98
CA THR A 118 1.85 -20.54 -10.43
C THR A 118 2.37 -20.77 -9.01
N PRO A 119 1.77 -21.68 -8.21
CA PRO A 119 2.28 -22.01 -6.87
C PRO A 119 3.76 -22.40 -6.86
N LYS A 120 4.21 -23.22 -7.82
CA LYS A 120 5.61 -23.65 -7.94
C LYS A 120 6.54 -22.49 -8.26
N GLU A 121 6.14 -21.61 -9.19
CA GLU A 121 6.93 -20.42 -9.53
C GLU A 121 7.02 -19.45 -8.35
N TRP A 122 5.94 -19.28 -7.56
CA TRP A 122 5.98 -18.48 -6.33
C TRP A 122 6.94 -19.06 -5.29
N ILE A 123 6.91 -20.38 -5.07
CA ILE A 123 7.86 -21.05 -4.15
C ILE A 123 9.29 -20.74 -4.60
N SER A 124 9.63 -21.01 -5.86
CA SER A 124 10.97 -20.74 -6.39
C SER A 124 11.37 -19.27 -6.31
N PHE A 125 10.45 -18.35 -6.61
CA PHE A 125 10.68 -16.91 -6.52
C PHE A 125 11.01 -16.47 -5.09
N LEU A 126 10.22 -16.93 -4.10
CA LEU A 126 10.41 -16.57 -2.70
C LEU A 126 11.65 -17.26 -2.09
N GLU A 127 11.95 -18.51 -2.47
CA GLU A 127 13.18 -19.19 -2.07
C GLU A 127 14.42 -18.43 -2.54
N ASN A 128 14.47 -18.04 -3.81
CA ASN A 128 15.59 -17.29 -4.39
C ASN A 128 15.82 -15.92 -3.72
N LYS A 129 14.80 -15.37 -3.06
CA LYS A 129 14.87 -14.11 -2.31
C LYS A 129 15.00 -14.29 -0.80
N ASN A 130 15.09 -15.53 -0.30
CA ASN A 130 15.06 -15.87 1.13
C ASN A 130 13.79 -15.39 1.86
N LEU A 131 12.68 -15.30 1.15
CA LEU A 131 11.40 -14.81 1.68
C LEU A 131 10.37 -15.92 1.93
N LEU A 132 10.62 -17.15 1.49
CA LEU A 132 9.70 -18.26 1.68
C LEU A 132 9.62 -18.64 3.17
N THR A 133 8.40 -18.67 3.72
CA THR A 133 8.08 -19.25 5.04
C THR A 133 7.49 -20.63 4.86
N ASN A 134 7.56 -21.49 5.90
CA ASN A 134 6.94 -22.80 5.85
C ASN A 134 5.43 -22.69 5.65
N THR A 135 4.78 -21.75 6.33
CA THR A 135 3.34 -21.51 6.23
C THR A 135 2.93 -21.13 4.81
N ILE A 136 3.69 -20.24 4.15
CA ILE A 136 3.43 -19.87 2.75
C ILE A 136 3.63 -21.08 1.83
N LYS A 137 4.72 -21.85 2.03
CA LYS A 137 5.00 -23.05 1.24
C LYS A 137 3.88 -24.07 1.33
N ASP A 138 3.44 -24.38 2.56
CA ASP A 138 2.36 -25.34 2.81
C ASP A 138 1.03 -24.86 2.21
N SER A 139 0.74 -23.56 2.36
CA SER A 139 -0.45 -22.95 1.76
C SER A 139 -0.46 -23.06 0.24
N LEU A 140 0.68 -22.77 -0.41
CA LEU A 140 0.83 -22.86 -1.86
C LEU A 140 0.71 -24.31 -2.36
N ASN A 141 1.26 -25.27 -1.64
CA ASN A 141 1.18 -26.69 -2.01
C ASN A 141 -0.22 -27.29 -1.82
N ASN A 142 -0.97 -26.82 -0.81
CA ASN A 142 -2.25 -27.39 -0.42
C ASN A 142 -3.47 -26.62 -0.95
N THR A 143 -3.28 -25.45 -1.57
CA THR A 143 -4.41 -24.66 -2.09
C THR A 143 -4.89 -25.22 -3.42
N PRO A 144 -6.17 -25.63 -3.50
CA PRO A 144 -6.72 -26.21 -4.73
C PRO A 144 -6.76 -25.19 -5.87
N ASN A 145 -6.60 -25.64 -7.12
CA ASN A 145 -6.59 -24.78 -8.30
C ASN A 145 -7.84 -23.90 -8.45
N TRP A 146 -9.00 -24.33 -7.97
CA TRP A 146 -10.24 -23.56 -8.03
C TRP A 146 -10.23 -22.34 -7.09
N ALA A 147 -9.43 -22.34 -6.01
CA ALA A 147 -9.31 -21.21 -5.09
C ALA A 147 -8.72 -19.96 -5.76
N TYR A 148 -8.16 -20.10 -6.94
CA TYR A 148 -7.58 -19.02 -7.74
C TYR A 148 -8.48 -18.59 -8.92
N GLY A 149 -9.79 -18.90 -8.86
CA GLY A 149 -10.75 -18.49 -9.89
C GLY A 149 -10.58 -19.24 -11.22
N GLY A 150 -10.06 -20.48 -11.17
CA GLY A 150 -9.82 -21.30 -12.37
C GLY A 150 -8.52 -20.95 -13.13
N PHE A 151 -7.78 -19.94 -12.69
CA PHE A 151 -6.45 -19.64 -13.20
C PHE A 151 -5.40 -20.36 -12.35
N ASN A 152 -4.51 -21.13 -12.99
CA ASN A 152 -3.39 -21.78 -12.29
C ASN A 152 -2.35 -20.78 -11.74
N LYS A 153 -2.66 -19.50 -11.69
CA LYS A 153 -1.77 -18.42 -11.32
C LYS A 153 -2.32 -17.59 -10.17
N ILE A 154 -1.45 -17.18 -9.27
CA ILE A 154 -1.76 -16.49 -8.02
C ILE A 154 -1.24 -15.06 -8.10
N PRO A 155 -2.06 -14.05 -7.83
CA PRO A 155 -1.59 -12.67 -7.73
C PRO A 155 -0.76 -12.45 -6.46
N SER A 156 0.22 -11.56 -6.52
CA SER A 156 1.18 -11.28 -5.46
C SER A 156 0.53 -10.96 -4.11
N TRP A 157 -0.55 -10.19 -4.10
CA TRP A 157 -1.23 -9.77 -2.87
C TRP A 157 -1.84 -10.93 -2.05
N LYS A 158 -2.02 -12.13 -2.65
CA LYS A 158 -2.51 -13.32 -1.92
C LYS A 158 -1.39 -14.03 -1.15
N ILE A 159 -0.16 -13.93 -1.59
CA ILE A 159 0.95 -14.77 -1.11
C ILE A 159 1.25 -14.57 0.37
N TYR A 160 1.43 -13.33 0.81
CA TYR A 160 1.81 -13.02 2.19
C TYR A 160 0.62 -12.97 3.16
N ARG A 161 -0.63 -13.13 2.68
CA ARG A 161 -1.82 -13.20 3.55
C ARG A 161 -1.84 -14.43 4.46
N TYR A 162 -1.09 -15.44 4.11
CA TYR A 162 -1.02 -16.67 4.89
C TYR A 162 -0.09 -16.56 6.10
N ASP A 163 0.81 -15.56 6.11
CA ASP A 163 1.81 -15.41 7.16
C ASP A 163 2.37 -13.98 7.19
N PHE A 164 1.61 -13.07 7.78
CA PHE A 164 2.02 -11.67 7.84
C PHE A 164 3.27 -11.44 8.68
N GLY A 165 3.38 -12.11 9.84
CA GLY A 165 4.43 -11.85 10.81
C GLY A 165 5.80 -12.29 10.29
N GLU A 166 5.96 -13.58 10.01
CA GLU A 166 7.24 -14.13 9.57
C GLU A 166 7.67 -13.55 8.21
N PHE A 167 6.70 -13.31 7.31
CA PHE A 167 7.01 -12.71 6.01
C PHE A 167 7.58 -11.29 6.14
N VAL A 168 7.00 -10.46 7.01
CA VAL A 168 7.51 -9.11 7.28
C VAL A 168 8.89 -9.17 7.92
N ASP A 169 9.14 -10.10 8.82
CA ASP A 169 10.46 -10.28 9.45
C ASP A 169 11.50 -10.71 8.43
N LYS A 170 11.15 -11.61 7.52
CA LYS A 170 12.01 -11.99 6.39
C LYS A 170 12.28 -10.82 5.44
N LEU A 171 11.26 -10.00 5.13
CA LEU A 171 11.46 -8.77 4.33
C LEU A 171 12.51 -7.88 4.98
N LYS A 172 12.34 -7.54 6.27
CA LYS A 172 13.27 -6.69 7.03
C LYS A 172 14.68 -7.28 7.07
N LYS A 173 14.79 -8.58 7.33
CA LYS A 173 16.09 -9.29 7.39
C LYS A 173 16.84 -9.28 6.05
N ASN A 174 16.11 -9.28 4.94
CA ASN A 174 16.69 -9.21 3.58
C ASN A 174 16.80 -7.76 3.06
N GLY A 175 16.63 -6.77 3.94
CA GLY A 175 16.84 -5.35 3.63
C GLY A 175 15.70 -4.67 2.90
N TYR A 176 14.56 -5.34 2.71
CA TYR A 176 13.38 -4.69 2.14
C TYR A 176 12.65 -3.86 3.20
N ASP A 177 12.17 -2.70 2.79
CA ASP A 177 11.44 -1.77 3.66
C ASP A 177 9.99 -1.51 3.21
N GLY A 178 9.52 -2.24 2.22
CA GLY A 178 8.15 -2.16 1.74
C GLY A 178 7.91 -3.06 0.53
N ILE A 179 6.71 -2.96 -0.07
CA ILE A 179 6.34 -3.71 -1.27
C ILE A 179 5.67 -2.75 -2.27
N ILE A 180 6.00 -2.94 -3.55
CA ILE A 180 5.24 -2.36 -4.67
C ILE A 180 4.63 -3.52 -5.43
N GLN A 181 3.31 -3.51 -5.62
CA GLN A 181 2.61 -4.59 -6.30
C GLN A 181 1.48 -4.06 -7.19
N THR A 182 1.04 -4.90 -8.11
CA THR A 182 -0.18 -4.65 -8.88
C THR A 182 -1.30 -5.48 -8.27
N ASP A 183 -2.38 -4.80 -7.88
CA ASP A 183 -3.60 -5.47 -7.40
C ASP A 183 -4.48 -5.79 -8.60
N ALA A 184 -4.12 -6.86 -9.31
CA ALA A 184 -4.87 -7.33 -10.45
C ALA A 184 -6.17 -7.99 -9.98
N ASN A 185 -7.29 -7.29 -10.09
CA ASN A 185 -8.59 -7.93 -10.07
C ASN A 185 -8.73 -8.75 -11.34
N TYR A 186 -8.66 -10.07 -11.21
CA TYR A 186 -8.97 -11.11 -12.21
C TYR A 186 -9.45 -10.57 -13.59
N GLY A 187 -8.51 -10.28 -14.51
CA GLY A 187 -8.82 -9.91 -15.89
C GLY A 187 -9.25 -8.47 -16.16
N ARG A 188 -9.20 -7.55 -15.19
CA ARG A 188 -9.39 -6.12 -15.44
C ARG A 188 -8.04 -5.43 -15.60
N THR A 189 -7.85 -4.84 -16.78
CA THR A 189 -6.61 -4.24 -17.29
C THR A 189 -6.24 -2.88 -16.69
N ASN A 190 -6.67 -2.55 -15.48
CA ASN A 190 -6.27 -1.30 -14.85
C ASN A 190 -5.10 -1.57 -13.93
N ASP A 191 -3.96 -0.93 -14.22
CA ASP A 191 -2.75 -0.88 -13.40
C ASP A 191 -3.06 -0.30 -12.01
N LEU A 192 -3.56 -1.16 -11.14
CA LEU A 192 -3.83 -0.81 -9.74
C LEU A 192 -2.55 -1.01 -8.94
N THR A 193 -1.62 -0.09 -9.10
CA THR A 193 -0.42 -0.11 -8.28
C THR A 193 -0.78 0.19 -6.83
N THR A 194 -0.43 -0.75 -5.96
CA THR A 194 -0.54 -0.60 -4.52
C THR A 194 0.85 -0.64 -3.88
N TYR A 195 0.97 0.07 -2.78
CA TYR A 195 2.19 0.23 -2.02
C TYR A 195 1.95 -0.26 -0.60
N VAL A 196 2.91 -0.98 -0.04
CA VAL A 196 2.84 -1.48 1.33
C VAL A 196 4.03 -0.96 2.11
N ALA A 197 3.78 -0.10 3.08
CA ALA A 197 4.76 0.27 4.10
C ALA A 197 4.75 -0.77 5.23
N ILE A 198 5.90 -1.01 5.88
CA ILE A 198 6.04 -1.99 6.97
C ILE A 198 6.50 -1.38 8.29
N LYS A 199 6.65 -0.05 8.32
CA LYS A 199 6.94 0.73 9.51
C LYS A 199 6.06 1.98 9.55
N PRO A 200 5.48 2.36 10.69
CA PRO A 200 4.63 3.54 10.80
C PRO A 200 5.33 4.85 10.41
N ASN A 201 6.59 5.04 10.78
CA ASN A 201 7.36 6.25 10.49
C ASN A 201 7.69 6.46 8.99
N GLN A 202 7.41 5.47 8.14
CA GLN A 202 7.49 5.61 6.68
C GLN A 202 6.29 6.36 6.10
N ILE A 203 5.27 6.68 6.90
CA ILE A 203 3.98 7.17 6.43
C ILE A 203 3.73 8.55 7.00
N LYS A 204 3.63 9.55 6.14
CA LYS A 204 3.29 10.91 6.57
C LYS A 204 2.12 11.47 5.77
N SER A 205 1.22 12.17 6.46
CA SER A 205 0.10 12.85 5.83
C SER A 205 0.58 14.01 4.97
N VAL A 206 -0.09 14.29 3.84
CA VAL A 206 0.12 15.53 3.09
C VAL A 206 -0.23 16.78 3.91
N LYS A 207 -0.92 16.61 5.05
CA LYS A 207 -1.24 17.66 6.03
C LYS A 207 -0.19 17.75 7.16
N ASN A 208 1.00 17.17 6.95
CA ASN A 208 2.12 17.28 7.86
C ASN A 208 2.40 18.75 8.21
N ASP A 209 2.81 19.03 9.42
CA ASP A 209 3.09 20.39 9.92
C ASP A 209 4.39 20.99 9.34
N GLY A 210 5.18 20.20 8.63
CA GLY A 210 6.46 20.56 8.02
C GLY A 210 7.67 19.99 8.75
N SER A 211 7.49 19.28 9.87
CA SER A 211 8.57 18.63 10.60
C SER A 211 9.14 17.42 9.90
N TRP A 212 8.29 16.58 9.32
CA TRP A 212 8.65 15.35 8.58
C TRP A 212 9.66 14.48 9.37
N ASP A 213 9.40 14.29 10.68
CA ASP A 213 10.33 13.58 11.55
C ASP A 213 10.39 12.09 11.22
N ILE A 214 11.58 11.62 10.86
CA ILE A 214 11.84 10.22 10.52
C ILE A 214 11.74 9.28 11.73
N ASN A 215 11.89 9.80 12.95
CA ASN A 215 11.86 9.01 14.18
C ASN A 215 10.48 8.97 14.83
N ASP A 216 9.53 9.78 14.36
CA ASP A 216 8.18 9.85 14.91
C ASP A 216 7.21 9.04 14.04
N ASN A 217 6.33 8.26 14.68
CA ASN A 217 5.26 7.53 14.02
C ASN A 217 4.03 8.39 13.75
N ASN A 218 3.95 9.59 14.35
CA ASN A 218 2.85 10.52 14.09
C ASN A 218 2.89 10.97 12.64
N ILE A 219 1.77 10.79 11.94
CA ILE A 219 1.65 11.11 10.51
C ILE A 219 1.66 12.61 10.21
N TYR A 220 1.52 13.45 11.23
CA TYR A 220 1.47 14.91 11.08
C TYR A 220 2.77 15.63 11.47
N SER A 221 3.70 14.90 12.10
CA SER A 221 5.03 15.41 12.46
C SER A 221 6.04 15.22 11.35
#